data_45307909a3d5da68e9c4421d3aaf2049
#
_entry.id   45307909a3d5da68e9c4421d3aaf2049
#
_cell.length_a   1.000
_cell.length_b   1.000
_cell.length_c   1.000
_cell.angle_alpha   90.00
_cell.angle_beta   90.00
_cell.angle_gamma   90.00
#
_symmetry.space_group_name_H-M   'P 1'
#
loop_
_entity.id
_entity.type
_entity.pdbx_description
1 polymer ?
#
loop_
_entity_poly.entity_id
_entity_poly.type
_entity_poly.pdbx_seq_one_letter_code
_entity_poly.pdbx_strand_id
1 'polypeptide(L)'
;MNFNAVIPEFIVSNIEQSRSFYCDLLGFTIEYWRPEENFLFLSLEDCQLMIEEGTDNELTELAYPFGQGINISFGIEDVPKLYQKLLESNYPIYRPLIKRKFRVGDHYIYPHEFAVLDPDGYFLRFSE
;
A
#
# COMPACT_ATOMS: atom_id res chain seq x y z
N MET A 1 0.01 7.71 20.08
CA MET A 1 0.18 7.79 18.64
C MET A 1 -0.84 8.76 18.06
N ASN A 2 -0.49 9.44 16.99
CA ASN A 2 -1.39 10.35 16.30
C ASN A 2 -2.02 9.64 15.10
N PHE A 3 -3.34 9.80 14.96
CA PHE A 3 -4.06 9.24 13.82
C PHE A 3 -4.21 10.31 12.75
N ASN A 4 -3.94 9.95 11.50
CA ASN A 4 -4.23 10.82 10.37
C ASN A 4 -5.74 11.04 10.27
N ALA A 5 -6.14 12.18 9.72
CA ALA A 5 -7.57 12.47 9.56
C ALA A 5 -8.25 11.51 8.59
N VAL A 6 -7.52 11.02 7.59
CA VAL A 6 -8.01 10.01 6.64
C VAL A 6 -7.07 8.82 6.71
N ILE A 7 -7.64 7.64 6.94
CA ILE A 7 -6.88 6.39 7.00
C ILE A 7 -7.64 5.36 6.17
N PRO A 8 -7.05 4.86 5.07
CA PRO A 8 -7.70 3.77 4.33
C PRO A 8 -7.68 2.47 5.11
N GLU A 9 -8.71 1.67 4.93
CA GLU A 9 -8.78 0.32 5.46
C GLU A 9 -9.05 -0.65 4.33
N PHE A 10 -8.21 -1.69 4.25
CA PHE A 10 -8.35 -2.74 3.24
C PHE A 10 -8.85 -4.02 3.87
N ILE A 11 -9.87 -4.62 3.25
CA ILE A 11 -10.26 -6.00 3.53
C ILE A 11 -9.32 -6.88 2.72
N VAL A 12 -8.61 -7.78 3.39
CA VAL A 12 -7.62 -8.66 2.76
C VAL A 12 -8.08 -10.12 2.85
N SER A 13 -7.59 -10.96 1.94
CA SER A 13 -7.98 -12.37 1.91
C SER A 13 -7.22 -13.23 2.91
N ASN A 14 -6.00 -12.81 3.29
CA ASN A 14 -5.13 -13.56 4.18
C ASN A 14 -4.24 -12.58 4.93
N ILE A 15 -4.49 -12.42 6.23
CA ILE A 15 -3.79 -11.40 7.02
C ILE A 15 -2.28 -11.66 7.12
N GLU A 16 -1.86 -12.93 7.19
CA GLU A 16 -0.43 -13.26 7.27
C GLU A 16 0.30 -12.93 5.96
N GLN A 17 -0.32 -13.20 4.83
CA GLN A 17 0.23 -12.86 3.54
C GLN A 17 0.35 -11.34 3.39
N SER A 18 -0.69 -10.61 3.80
CA SER A 18 -0.69 -9.15 3.73
C SER A 18 0.33 -8.54 4.70
N ARG A 19 0.42 -9.09 5.93
CA ARG A 19 1.42 -8.64 6.90
C ARG A 19 2.83 -8.80 6.33
N SER A 20 3.10 -9.95 5.74
CA SER A 20 4.42 -10.21 5.13
C SER A 20 4.72 -9.20 4.03
N PHE A 21 3.75 -8.91 3.18
CA PHE A 21 3.92 -7.94 2.11
C PHE A 21 4.14 -6.52 2.65
N TYR A 22 3.24 -6.05 3.51
CA TYR A 22 3.31 -4.66 3.98
C TYR A 22 4.47 -4.44 4.96
N CYS A 23 4.72 -5.37 5.86
CA CYS A 23 5.72 -5.19 6.90
C CYS A 23 7.11 -5.65 6.46
N ASP A 24 7.24 -6.87 5.95
CA ASP A 24 8.56 -7.41 5.62
C ASP A 24 9.09 -6.84 4.30
N LEU A 25 8.21 -6.63 3.32
CA LEU A 25 8.64 -6.16 1.99
C LEU A 25 8.59 -4.65 1.86
N LEU A 26 7.47 -4.02 2.20
CA LEU A 26 7.32 -2.56 2.05
C LEU A 26 7.90 -1.77 3.23
N GLY A 27 8.06 -2.38 4.38
CA GLY A 27 8.66 -1.73 5.53
C GLY A 27 7.68 -1.03 6.47
N PHE A 28 6.39 -1.33 6.37
CA PHE A 28 5.41 -0.79 7.32
C PHE A 28 5.69 -1.35 8.72
N THR A 29 5.44 -0.52 9.73
CA THR A 29 5.53 -0.89 11.14
C THR A 29 4.13 -1.21 11.65
N ILE A 30 4.00 -2.28 12.43
CA ILE A 30 2.75 -2.58 13.13
C ILE A 30 2.68 -1.68 14.36
N GLU A 31 1.78 -0.72 14.35
CA GLU A 31 1.58 0.18 15.49
C GLU A 31 0.77 -0.50 16.60
N TYR A 32 -0.26 -1.23 16.20
CA TYR A 32 -1.00 -2.12 17.08
C TYR A 32 -1.79 -3.13 16.25
N TRP A 33 -2.30 -4.15 16.90
CA TRP A 33 -3.04 -5.22 16.27
C TRP A 33 -4.16 -5.73 17.18
N ARG A 34 -5.17 -6.29 16.56
CA ARG A 34 -6.26 -6.96 17.27
C ARG A 34 -6.39 -8.36 16.69
N PRO A 35 -5.68 -9.37 17.27
CA PRO A 35 -5.70 -10.73 16.71
C PRO A 35 -7.10 -11.34 16.70
N GLU A 36 -7.95 -10.99 17.66
CA GLU A 36 -9.33 -11.44 17.72
C GLU A 36 -10.18 -10.97 16.54
N GLU A 37 -9.73 -9.95 15.84
CA GLU A 37 -10.40 -9.41 14.66
C GLU A 37 -9.58 -9.61 13.38
N ASN A 38 -8.41 -10.24 13.47
CA ASN A 38 -7.45 -10.33 12.36
C ASN A 38 -7.17 -8.95 11.75
N PHE A 39 -6.88 -7.98 12.61
CA PHE A 39 -6.71 -6.58 12.25
C PHE A 39 -5.32 -6.07 12.60
N LEU A 40 -4.73 -5.29 11.69
CA LEU A 40 -3.45 -4.60 11.91
C LEU A 40 -3.59 -3.12 11.57
N PHE A 41 -3.03 -2.28 12.43
CA PHE A 41 -2.84 -0.86 12.14
C PHE A 41 -1.38 -0.63 11.79
N LEU A 42 -1.12 -0.14 10.58
CA LEU A 42 0.23 -0.04 10.02
C LEU A 42 0.61 1.41 9.76
N SER A 43 1.91 1.70 9.85
CA SER A 43 2.43 3.00 9.46
C SER A 43 3.74 2.86 8.67
N LEU A 44 3.96 3.76 7.75
CA LEU A 44 5.22 3.92 7.02
C LEU A 44 5.45 5.42 6.85
N GLU A 45 6.46 5.96 7.56
CA GLU A 45 6.67 7.40 7.65
C GLU A 45 5.36 8.07 8.10
N ASP A 46 4.84 9.05 7.38
CA ASP A 46 3.57 9.70 7.74
C ASP A 46 2.34 9.00 7.18
N CYS A 47 2.52 7.88 6.49
CA CYS A 47 1.42 7.11 5.92
C CYS A 47 0.86 6.14 6.94
N GLN A 48 -0.46 6.01 6.99
CA GLN A 48 -1.15 5.06 7.85
C GLN A 48 -2.13 4.22 7.04
N LEU A 49 -2.25 2.96 7.41
CA LEU A 49 -3.09 2.00 6.70
C LEU A 49 -3.61 0.97 7.69
N MET A 50 -4.88 0.65 7.58
CA MET A 50 -5.48 -0.45 8.33
C MET A 50 -5.73 -1.62 7.40
N ILE A 51 -5.47 -2.84 7.86
CA ILE A 51 -5.83 -4.05 7.13
C ILE A 51 -6.56 -5.01 8.07
N GLU A 52 -7.57 -5.69 7.54
CA GLU A 52 -8.37 -6.65 8.29
C GLU A 52 -8.72 -7.81 7.37
N GLU A 53 -8.57 -9.04 7.85
CA GLU A 53 -8.97 -10.20 7.06
C GLU A 53 -10.48 -10.24 6.95
N GLY A 54 -10.99 -10.38 5.73
CA GLY A 54 -12.41 -10.44 5.48
C GLY A 54 -13.03 -11.74 5.99
N THR A 55 -14.30 -11.66 6.36
CA THR A 55 -15.12 -12.86 6.61
C THR A 55 -15.38 -13.58 5.29
N ASP A 56 -15.80 -14.84 5.36
CA ASP A 56 -16.12 -15.60 4.16
C ASP A 56 -17.18 -14.88 3.30
N ASN A 57 -18.18 -14.27 3.93
CA ASN A 57 -19.20 -13.53 3.23
C ASN A 57 -18.66 -12.27 2.54
N GLU A 58 -17.79 -11.53 3.24
CA GLU A 58 -17.16 -10.34 2.65
C GLU A 58 -16.31 -10.72 1.46
N LEU A 59 -15.49 -11.78 1.59
CA LEU A 59 -14.59 -12.20 0.53
C LEU A 59 -15.33 -12.76 -0.69
N THR A 60 -16.51 -13.35 -0.48
CA THR A 60 -17.34 -13.84 -1.57
C THR A 60 -17.79 -12.72 -2.51
N GLU A 61 -17.96 -11.51 -1.98
CA GLU A 61 -18.41 -10.34 -2.75
C GLU A 61 -17.26 -9.58 -3.42
N LEU A 62 -16.02 -9.97 -3.14
CA LEU A 62 -14.84 -9.31 -3.70
C LEU A 62 -14.23 -10.17 -4.80
N ALA A 63 -13.73 -9.51 -5.84
CA ALA A 63 -13.04 -10.16 -6.94
C ALA A 63 -11.70 -9.48 -7.18
N TYR A 64 -10.69 -10.28 -7.47
CA TYR A 64 -9.36 -9.76 -7.81
C TYR A 64 -9.42 -8.96 -9.13
N PRO A 65 -8.80 -7.78 -9.23
CA PRO A 65 -8.08 -7.08 -8.17
C PRO A 65 -9.03 -6.37 -7.21
N PHE A 66 -8.78 -6.51 -5.92
CA PHE A 66 -9.57 -5.80 -4.91
C PHE A 66 -9.36 -4.29 -5.05
N GLY A 67 -10.38 -3.50 -4.65
CA GLY A 67 -10.29 -2.05 -4.70
C GLY A 67 -10.34 -1.47 -6.10
N GLN A 68 -11.07 -2.10 -6.99
CA GLN A 68 -11.21 -1.65 -8.38
C GLN A 68 -11.70 -0.20 -8.43
N GLY A 69 -11.02 0.62 -9.25
CA GLY A 69 -11.35 2.03 -9.40
C GLY A 69 -10.69 2.94 -8.36
N ILE A 70 -9.94 2.37 -7.40
CA ILE A 70 -9.27 3.13 -6.34
C ILE A 70 -7.78 2.80 -6.37
N ASN A 71 -6.95 3.79 -6.10
CA ASN A 71 -5.54 3.56 -5.79
C ASN A 71 -5.15 4.45 -4.62
N ILE A 72 -4.10 4.04 -3.90
CA ILE A 72 -3.57 4.80 -2.79
C ILE A 72 -2.18 5.30 -3.17
N SER A 73 -1.95 6.60 -3.01
CA SER A 73 -0.65 7.20 -3.25
C SER A 73 0.04 7.45 -1.91
N PHE A 74 1.16 6.77 -1.70
CA PHE A 74 1.97 6.94 -0.50
C PHE A 74 3.16 7.85 -0.84
N GLY A 75 3.29 8.95 -0.09
CA GLY A 75 4.46 9.82 -0.17
C GLY A 75 5.52 9.29 0.79
N ILE A 76 6.69 8.94 0.27
CA ILE A 76 7.81 8.43 1.08
C ILE A 76 9.11 9.12 0.68
N GLU A 77 10.11 9.07 1.56
CA GLU A 77 11.36 9.82 1.34
C GLU A 77 12.25 9.25 0.23
N ASP A 78 12.34 7.92 0.14
CA ASP A 78 13.29 7.30 -0.78
C ASP A 78 12.60 6.24 -1.66
N VAL A 79 11.92 6.69 -2.66
CA VAL A 79 11.19 5.83 -3.61
C VAL A 79 12.13 4.88 -4.35
N PRO A 80 13.31 5.33 -4.89
CA PRO A 80 14.22 4.40 -5.58
C PRO A 80 14.71 3.26 -4.69
N LYS A 81 14.93 3.51 -3.41
CA LYS A 81 15.39 2.48 -2.48
C LYS A 81 14.34 1.39 -2.30
N LEU A 82 13.08 1.77 -2.10
CA LEU A 82 11.99 0.80 -1.99
C LEU A 82 11.81 0.02 -3.29
N TYR A 83 11.87 0.72 -4.42
CA TYR A 83 11.77 0.09 -5.74
C TYR A 83 12.85 -0.99 -5.92
N GLN A 84 14.09 -0.66 -5.57
CA GLN A 84 15.21 -1.62 -5.67
C GLN A 84 14.98 -2.84 -4.79
N LYS A 85 14.48 -2.64 -3.58
CA LYS A 85 14.17 -3.75 -2.67
C LYS A 85 13.13 -4.69 -3.26
N LEU A 86 12.10 -4.13 -3.91
CA LEU A 86 11.07 -4.95 -4.57
C LEU A 86 11.64 -5.73 -5.75
N LEU A 87 12.51 -5.11 -6.55
CA LEU A 87 13.17 -5.79 -7.67
C LEU A 87 14.03 -6.95 -7.15
N GLU A 88 14.81 -6.73 -6.09
CA GLU A 88 15.67 -7.77 -5.50
C GLU A 88 14.85 -8.92 -4.91
N SER A 89 13.62 -8.64 -4.48
CA SER A 89 12.71 -9.65 -3.95
C SER A 89 11.88 -10.33 -5.03
N ASN A 90 12.11 -9.99 -6.29
CA ASN A 90 11.36 -10.49 -7.45
C ASN A 90 9.85 -10.28 -7.32
N TYR A 91 9.45 -9.18 -6.68
CA TYR A 91 8.04 -8.83 -6.58
C TYR A 91 7.59 -8.15 -7.87
N PRO A 92 6.47 -8.56 -8.47
CA PRO A 92 6.00 -7.98 -9.73
C PRO A 92 5.76 -6.47 -9.61
N ILE A 93 6.31 -5.71 -10.55
CA ILE A 93 6.10 -4.27 -10.63
C ILE A 93 4.94 -4.00 -11.59
N TYR A 94 3.95 -3.24 -11.14
CA TYR A 94 2.79 -2.90 -11.97
C TYR A 94 3.11 -1.75 -12.93
N ARG A 95 3.78 -0.70 -12.42
CA ARG A 95 4.30 0.41 -13.22
C ARG A 95 5.73 0.69 -12.80
N PRO A 96 6.69 0.72 -13.74
CA PRO A 96 8.10 0.90 -13.41
C PRO A 96 8.37 2.29 -12.84
N LEU A 97 9.50 2.41 -12.15
CA LEU A 97 9.97 3.68 -11.62
C LEU A 97 10.26 4.63 -12.75
N ILE A 98 9.55 5.75 -12.78
CA ILE A 98 9.76 6.82 -13.75
C ILE A 98 9.60 8.17 -13.04
N LYS A 99 10.13 9.20 -13.69
CA LYS A 99 9.89 10.57 -13.27
C LYS A 99 8.61 11.04 -13.96
N ARG A 100 7.56 11.26 -13.17
CA ARG A 100 6.26 11.69 -13.69
C ARG A 100 6.23 13.21 -13.81
N LYS A 101 5.33 13.72 -14.65
CA LYS A 101 5.09 15.15 -14.80
C LYS A 101 3.62 15.42 -14.50
N PHE A 102 3.36 16.23 -13.48
CA PHE A 102 1.99 16.61 -13.11
C PHE A 102 1.85 18.13 -13.08
N ARG A 103 0.76 18.63 -13.64
CA ARG A 103 0.43 20.04 -13.55
C ARG A 103 -0.27 20.31 -12.20
N VAL A 104 0.24 21.32 -11.48
CA VAL A 104 -0.34 21.79 -10.22
C VAL A 104 -0.61 23.28 -10.40
N GLY A 105 -1.86 23.63 -10.73
CA GLY A 105 -2.19 25.02 -11.03
C GLY A 105 -1.45 25.49 -12.27
N ASP A 106 -0.57 26.49 -12.10
CA ASP A 106 0.19 27.13 -13.18
C ASP A 106 1.64 26.64 -13.28
N HIS A 107 2.00 25.58 -12.53
CA HIS A 107 3.35 25.02 -12.58
C HIS A 107 3.30 23.49 -12.64
N TYR A 108 4.47 22.86 -12.78
CA TYR A 108 4.59 21.41 -12.88
C TYR A 108 5.48 20.87 -11.77
N ILE A 109 5.15 19.69 -11.30
CA ILE A 109 5.99 18.90 -10.39
C ILE A 109 6.45 17.64 -11.11
N TYR A 110 7.57 17.07 -10.65
CA TYR A 110 8.21 15.93 -11.33
C TYR A 110 8.61 14.86 -10.31
N PRO A 111 7.65 14.23 -9.62
CA PRO A 111 8.00 13.18 -8.65
C PRO A 111 8.47 11.91 -9.33
N HIS A 112 9.36 11.19 -8.65
CA HIS A 112 9.64 9.80 -8.97
C HIS A 112 8.49 8.96 -8.45
N GLU A 113 8.02 8.01 -9.25
CA GLU A 113 6.86 7.21 -8.87
C GLU A 113 6.94 5.82 -9.49
N PHE A 114 6.52 4.83 -8.74
CA PHE A 114 6.25 3.49 -9.27
C PHE A 114 4.98 2.95 -8.63
N ALA A 115 4.47 1.83 -9.14
CA ALA A 115 3.28 1.21 -8.59
C ALA A 115 3.42 -0.30 -8.52
N VAL A 116 2.78 -0.89 -7.52
CA VAL A 116 2.63 -2.33 -7.37
C VAL A 116 1.19 -2.65 -7.01
N LEU A 117 0.78 -3.89 -7.23
CA LEU A 117 -0.45 -4.41 -6.66
C LEU A 117 -0.08 -5.23 -5.43
N ASP A 118 -0.87 -5.07 -4.36
CA ASP A 118 -0.66 -5.90 -3.18
C ASP A 118 -1.14 -7.34 -3.46
N PRO A 119 -0.99 -8.28 -2.51
CA PRO A 119 -1.39 -9.68 -2.78
C PRO A 119 -2.84 -9.87 -3.21
N ASP A 120 -3.74 -8.96 -2.82
CA ASP A 120 -5.15 -9.01 -3.20
C ASP A 120 -5.49 -8.14 -4.40
N GLY A 121 -4.50 -7.43 -4.95
CA GLY A 121 -4.67 -6.59 -6.12
C GLY A 121 -4.96 -5.13 -5.82
N TYR A 122 -4.85 -4.67 -4.57
CA TYR A 122 -4.97 -3.24 -4.27
C TYR A 122 -3.84 -2.47 -4.95
N PHE A 123 -4.20 -1.40 -5.62
CA PHE A 123 -3.29 -0.59 -6.42
C PHE A 123 -2.59 0.44 -5.54
N LEU A 124 -1.28 0.30 -5.37
CA LEU A 124 -0.46 1.15 -4.51
C LEU A 124 0.55 1.92 -5.36
N ARG A 125 0.59 3.25 -5.19
CA ARG A 125 1.60 4.10 -5.82
C ARG A 125 2.52 4.66 -4.73
N PHE A 126 3.80 4.74 -5.04
CA PHE A 126 4.81 5.33 -4.17
C PHE A 126 5.46 6.49 -4.90
N SER A 127 5.49 7.66 -4.28
CA SER A 127 6.04 8.87 -4.91
C SER A 127 6.81 9.73 -3.91
N GLU A 128 7.71 10.55 -4.46
CA GLU A 128 8.49 11.52 -3.70
C GLU A 128 8.65 12.83 -4.46
#